data_8a2e86b6ecd04f986a126d02461d62a8
#
_entry.id   8a2e86b6ecd04f986a126d02461d62a8
#
_cell.length_a   1.000
_cell.length_b   1.000
_cell.length_c   1.000
_cell.angle_alpha   90.00
_cell.angle_beta   90.00
_cell.angle_gamma   90.00
#
_symmetry.space_group_name_H-M   'P 1'
#
loop_
_entity.id
_entity.type
_entity.pdbx_description
1 polymer ?
#
loop_
_entity_poly.entity_id
_entity_poly.type
_entity_poly.pdbx_seq_one_letter_code
_entity_poly.pdbx_strand_id
1 'polypeptide(L)'
;VFVYFGNCDGVGHKKGFHPSVPQYRDVIHQTDSYIGKLLSAIKSRPNHEDENWLILLTADHGGKGTGHSRGQKVPEILNVPFIVSGGAAKRGALVDKIYIVDIATTALTHLGVTVMPDWKLDGKAVGLK
;
A
#
# COMPACT_ATOMS: atom_id res chain seq x y z
N VAL A 1 8.64 0.87 10.25
CA VAL A 1 8.73 -0.52 9.77
C VAL A 1 8.29 -0.55 8.31
N PHE A 2 9.03 -1.25 7.45
CA PHE A 2 8.67 -1.52 6.07
C PHE A 2 8.55 -3.04 5.89
N VAL A 3 7.46 -3.50 5.26
CA VAL A 3 7.23 -4.92 4.98
C VAL A 3 6.88 -5.09 3.51
N TYR A 4 7.52 -6.04 2.84
CA TYR A 4 7.32 -6.35 1.44
C TYR A 4 6.80 -7.79 1.26
N PHE A 5 5.78 -7.95 0.42
CA PHE A 5 5.21 -9.24 0.04
C PHE A 5 5.31 -9.43 -1.48
N GLY A 6 6.27 -10.21 -1.95
CA GLY A 6 6.48 -10.49 -3.38
C GLY A 6 5.65 -11.65 -3.93
N ASN A 7 4.87 -12.35 -3.09
CA ASN A 7 4.19 -13.57 -3.50
C ASN A 7 3.10 -13.35 -4.56
N CYS A 8 2.37 -12.22 -4.48
CA CYS A 8 1.31 -11.89 -5.44
C CYS A 8 1.91 -11.73 -6.85
N ASP A 9 3.01 -11.02 -6.97
CA ASP A 9 3.72 -10.84 -8.22
C ASP A 9 4.22 -12.19 -8.79
N GLY A 10 4.89 -13.00 -7.96
CA GLY A 10 5.39 -14.31 -8.36
C GLY A 10 4.30 -15.27 -8.85
N VAL A 11 3.11 -15.26 -8.23
CA VAL A 11 1.97 -16.07 -8.69
C VAL A 11 1.34 -15.45 -9.94
N GLY A 12 1.23 -14.12 -10.00
CA GLY A 12 0.73 -13.39 -11.16
C GLY A 12 1.51 -13.72 -12.44
N HIS A 13 2.84 -13.72 -12.36
CA HIS A 13 3.71 -14.10 -13.47
C HIS A 13 3.53 -15.55 -13.90
N LYS A 14 3.27 -16.46 -12.98
CA LYS A 14 3.15 -17.91 -13.28
C LYS A 14 1.75 -18.31 -13.74
N LYS A 15 0.70 -17.64 -13.27
CA LYS A 15 -0.70 -18.09 -13.42
C LYS A 15 -1.64 -17.04 -14.00
N GLY A 16 -1.27 -15.77 -13.92
CA GLY A 16 -2.04 -14.62 -14.39
C GLY A 16 -2.50 -13.68 -13.28
N PHE A 17 -2.45 -12.39 -13.57
CA PHE A 17 -2.89 -11.28 -12.72
C PHE A 17 -4.39 -11.02 -12.95
N HIS A 18 -5.27 -11.92 -12.53
CA HIS A 18 -6.71 -11.71 -12.71
C HIS A 18 -7.51 -12.39 -11.58
N PRO A 19 -8.59 -11.79 -11.10
CA PRO A 19 -9.40 -12.36 -10.03
C PRO A 19 -10.10 -13.69 -10.40
N SER A 20 -10.21 -14.03 -11.68
CA SER A 20 -10.71 -15.36 -12.11
C SER A 20 -9.67 -16.47 -11.96
N VAL A 21 -8.39 -16.15 -11.70
CA VAL A 21 -7.33 -17.15 -11.46
C VAL A 21 -7.36 -17.56 -9.99
N PRO A 22 -7.74 -18.81 -9.65
CA PRO A 22 -7.88 -19.21 -8.26
C PRO A 22 -6.60 -19.03 -7.44
N GLN A 23 -5.46 -19.46 -7.99
CA GLN A 23 -4.16 -19.34 -7.31
C GLN A 23 -3.77 -17.88 -7.03
N TYR A 24 -4.19 -16.94 -7.87
CA TYR A 24 -3.94 -15.52 -7.64
C TYR A 24 -4.81 -14.97 -6.51
N ARG A 25 -6.07 -15.38 -6.42
CA ARG A 25 -6.93 -15.07 -5.27
C ARG A 25 -6.38 -15.67 -3.97
N ASP A 26 -5.95 -16.92 -4.02
CA ASP A 26 -5.44 -17.62 -2.83
C ASP A 26 -4.22 -16.91 -2.25
N VAL A 27 -3.29 -16.44 -3.10
CA VAL A 27 -2.12 -15.70 -2.61
C VAL A 27 -2.48 -14.32 -2.07
N ILE A 28 -3.51 -13.65 -2.60
CA ILE A 28 -4.03 -12.40 -2.06
C ILE A 28 -4.62 -12.65 -0.66
N HIS A 29 -5.46 -13.68 -0.48
CA HIS A 29 -6.00 -14.07 0.83
C HIS A 29 -4.90 -14.42 1.83
N GLN A 30 -3.85 -15.11 1.38
CA GLN A 30 -2.70 -15.43 2.22
C GLN A 30 -1.97 -14.14 2.65
N THR A 31 -1.76 -13.21 1.75
CA THR A 31 -1.12 -11.92 2.04
C THR A 31 -1.96 -11.11 3.03
N ASP A 32 -3.28 -11.05 2.85
CA ASP A 32 -4.21 -10.43 3.79
C ASP A 32 -4.11 -11.04 5.20
N SER A 33 -4.02 -12.37 5.28
CA SER A 33 -3.79 -13.09 6.55
C SER A 33 -2.47 -12.67 7.23
N TYR A 34 -1.40 -12.44 6.47
CA TYR A 34 -0.13 -11.96 7.03
C TYR A 34 -0.23 -10.51 7.53
N ILE A 35 -0.93 -9.67 6.79
CA ILE A 35 -1.23 -8.29 7.23
C ILE A 35 -2.04 -8.33 8.53
N GLY A 36 -3.04 -9.20 8.62
CA GLY A 36 -3.81 -9.40 9.86
C GLY A 36 -2.94 -9.77 11.07
N LYS A 37 -1.93 -10.61 10.88
CA LYS A 37 -0.96 -10.96 11.95
C LYS A 37 -0.12 -9.74 12.37
N LEU A 38 0.33 -8.93 11.42
CA LEU A 38 1.06 -7.69 11.72
C LEU A 38 0.19 -6.70 12.50
N LEU A 39 -1.05 -6.50 12.08
CA LEU A 39 -2.01 -5.63 12.79
C LEU A 39 -2.28 -6.13 14.21
N SER A 40 -2.41 -7.46 14.39
CA SER A 40 -2.58 -8.05 15.71
C SER A 40 -1.34 -7.84 16.60
N ALA A 41 -0.14 -7.98 16.03
CA ALA A 41 1.10 -7.72 16.75
C ALA A 41 1.23 -6.26 17.18
N ILE A 42 0.83 -5.31 16.33
CA ILE A 42 0.77 -3.89 16.68
C ILE A 42 -0.18 -3.67 17.85
N LYS A 43 -1.40 -4.21 17.77
CA LYS A 43 -2.43 -4.06 18.82
C LYS A 43 -2.05 -4.70 20.14
N SER A 44 -1.23 -5.75 20.13
CA SER A 44 -0.78 -6.43 21.35
C SER A 44 0.39 -5.74 22.06
N ARG A 45 0.87 -4.63 21.56
CA ARG A 45 1.95 -3.85 22.19
C ARG A 45 1.48 -3.27 23.53
N PRO A 46 2.29 -3.32 24.60
CA PRO A 46 1.89 -2.85 25.94
C PRO A 46 1.41 -1.39 25.95
N ASN A 47 2.00 -0.55 25.11
CA ASN A 47 1.71 0.89 25.05
C ASN A 47 0.93 1.30 23.79
N HIS A 48 0.22 0.35 23.16
CA HIS A 48 -0.47 0.59 21.89
C HIS A 48 -1.40 1.80 21.93
N GLU A 49 -2.11 2.00 23.03
CA GLU A 49 -3.08 3.10 23.19
C GLU A 49 -2.39 4.48 23.25
N ASP A 50 -1.13 4.53 23.65
CA ASP A 50 -0.30 5.75 23.70
C ASP A 50 0.49 5.98 22.41
N GLU A 51 0.45 5.03 21.48
CA GLU A 51 1.19 5.06 20.22
C GLU A 51 0.30 5.55 19.07
N ASN A 52 0.82 6.47 18.26
CA ASN A 52 0.10 6.97 17.09
C ASN A 52 0.54 6.25 15.81
N TRP A 53 0.01 5.04 15.62
CA TRP A 53 0.31 4.21 14.44
C TRP A 53 -0.38 4.74 13.18
N LEU A 54 0.39 4.83 12.10
CA LEU A 54 -0.11 5.01 10.74
C LEU A 54 0.28 3.77 9.92
N ILE A 55 -0.71 3.15 9.30
CA ILE A 55 -0.55 2.01 8.39
C ILE A 55 -0.80 2.50 6.97
N LEU A 56 0.20 2.36 6.12
CA LEU A 56 0.12 2.65 4.70
C LEU A 56 0.28 1.35 3.93
N LEU A 57 -0.69 1.03 3.05
CA LEU A 57 -0.64 -0.17 2.22
C LEU A 57 -0.83 0.23 0.76
N THR A 58 0.06 -0.27 -0.09
CA THR A 58 -0.02 -0.10 -1.54
C THR A 58 0.66 -1.28 -2.24
N ALA A 59 0.59 -1.30 -3.57
CA ALA A 59 1.44 -2.13 -4.41
C ALA A 59 2.27 -1.21 -5.31
N ASP A 60 3.42 -1.70 -5.78
CA ASP A 60 4.29 -0.99 -6.71
C ASP A 60 3.72 -0.94 -8.13
N HIS A 61 2.96 -1.97 -8.52
CA HIS A 61 2.21 -2.04 -9.79
C HIS A 61 1.09 -3.08 -9.69
N GLY A 62 0.18 -3.05 -10.64
CA GLY A 62 -0.74 -4.14 -10.94
C GLY A 62 -0.19 -5.06 -12.02
N GLY A 63 -1.07 -5.85 -12.68
CA GLY A 63 -0.65 -6.75 -13.74
C GLY A 63 -1.77 -7.07 -14.73
N LYS A 64 -1.39 -7.51 -15.94
CA LYS A 64 -2.32 -7.96 -16.96
C LYS A 64 -1.80 -9.22 -17.67
N GLY A 65 -2.65 -10.24 -17.80
CA GLY A 65 -2.20 -11.56 -18.25
C GLY A 65 -1.15 -12.10 -17.29
N THR A 66 0.04 -12.41 -17.74
CA THR A 66 1.16 -12.91 -16.91
C THR A 66 2.30 -11.89 -16.79
N GLY A 67 2.03 -10.60 -16.99
CA GLY A 67 3.09 -9.60 -16.94
C GLY A 67 2.59 -8.20 -16.58
N HIS A 68 3.52 -7.27 -16.49
CA HIS A 68 3.27 -5.86 -16.24
C HIS A 68 4.06 -4.93 -17.16
N SER A 69 4.45 -5.42 -18.35
CA SER A 69 5.11 -4.61 -19.37
C SER A 69 4.19 -3.51 -19.89
N ARG A 70 4.76 -2.35 -20.26
CA ARG A 70 4.03 -1.17 -20.78
C ARG A 70 3.04 -0.56 -19.78
N GLY A 71 3.38 -0.59 -18.47
CA GLY A 71 2.54 -0.11 -17.37
C GLY A 71 1.89 1.25 -17.61
N GLN A 72 2.59 2.21 -18.20
CA GLN A 72 2.10 3.57 -18.46
C GLN A 72 0.85 3.66 -19.39
N LYS A 73 0.46 2.56 -20.04
CA LYS A 73 -0.66 2.52 -21.01
C LYS A 73 -1.74 1.50 -20.64
N VAL A 74 -1.58 0.79 -19.54
CA VAL A 74 -2.45 -0.33 -19.15
C VAL A 74 -3.07 -0.05 -17.79
N PRO A 75 -4.38 0.26 -17.72
CA PRO A 75 -5.04 0.61 -16.46
C PRO A 75 -4.89 -0.45 -15.38
N GLU A 76 -4.94 -1.73 -15.73
CA GLU A 76 -4.79 -2.86 -14.80
C GLU A 76 -3.39 -2.93 -14.17
N ILE A 77 -2.39 -2.30 -14.78
CA ILE A 77 -1.03 -2.21 -14.25
C ILE A 77 -0.85 -0.94 -13.43
N LEU A 78 -1.47 0.18 -13.87
CA LEU A 78 -1.37 1.48 -13.21
C LEU A 78 -2.18 1.57 -11.91
N ASN A 79 -3.35 0.92 -11.87
CA ASN A 79 -4.25 1.02 -10.74
C ASN A 79 -3.83 0.04 -9.64
N VAL A 80 -3.42 0.58 -8.51
CA VAL A 80 -3.01 -0.17 -7.32
C VAL A 80 -3.84 0.27 -6.11
N PRO A 81 -4.01 -0.59 -5.09
CA PRO A 81 -4.65 -0.18 -3.85
C PRO A 81 -3.82 0.90 -3.15
N PHE A 82 -4.49 1.82 -2.48
CA PHE A 82 -3.85 2.81 -1.61
C PHE A 82 -4.70 2.97 -0.35
N ILE A 83 -4.20 2.47 0.76
CA ILE A 83 -4.91 2.47 2.04
C ILE A 83 -4.10 3.24 3.07
N VAL A 84 -4.77 4.19 3.74
CA VAL A 84 -4.25 4.93 4.89
C VAL A 84 -5.12 4.59 6.09
N SER A 85 -4.54 4.04 7.15
CA SER A 85 -5.27 3.60 8.34
C SER A 85 -4.50 3.93 9.62
N GLY A 86 -5.21 4.06 10.73
CA GLY A 86 -4.65 4.38 12.05
C GLY A 86 -5.22 5.65 12.65
N GLY A 87 -4.70 6.06 13.80
CA GLY A 87 -5.19 7.20 14.57
C GLY A 87 -5.15 8.54 13.82
N ALA A 88 -4.12 8.76 13.04
CA ALA A 88 -3.92 9.97 12.22
C ALA A 88 -4.65 9.93 10.87
N ALA A 89 -5.23 8.80 10.48
CA ALA A 89 -5.90 8.67 9.19
C ALA A 89 -7.26 9.37 9.18
N LYS A 90 -7.54 10.09 8.07
CA LYS A 90 -8.86 10.63 7.79
C LYS A 90 -9.77 9.48 7.33
N ARG A 91 -10.98 9.41 7.90
CA ARG A 91 -11.98 8.39 7.52
C ARG A 91 -12.64 8.75 6.21
N GLY A 92 -12.93 7.73 5.41
CA GLY A 92 -13.67 7.84 4.15
C GLY A 92 -12.81 7.60 2.93
N ALA A 93 -13.40 7.79 1.74
CA ALA A 93 -12.70 7.65 0.49
C ALA A 93 -11.72 8.80 0.26
N LEU A 94 -10.57 8.49 -0.30
CA LEU A 94 -9.65 9.50 -0.83
C LEU A 94 -10.23 9.99 -2.17
N VAL A 95 -10.62 11.26 -2.22
CA VAL A 95 -11.33 11.85 -3.38
C VAL A 95 -10.39 12.49 -4.40
N ASP A 96 -9.15 12.76 -3.98
CA ASP A 96 -8.12 13.32 -4.85
C ASP A 96 -7.47 12.26 -5.73
N LYS A 97 -6.83 12.69 -6.80
CA LYS A 97 -5.94 11.83 -7.57
C LYS A 97 -4.69 11.52 -6.73
N ILE A 98 -4.51 10.24 -6.43
CA ILE A 98 -3.46 9.70 -5.56
C ILE A 98 -2.47 8.91 -6.42
N TYR A 99 -1.20 9.03 -6.08
CA TYR A 99 -0.12 8.31 -6.74
C TYR A 99 0.71 7.52 -5.72
N ILE A 100 1.36 6.47 -6.16
CA ILE A 100 2.22 5.64 -5.30
C ILE A 100 3.33 6.47 -4.61
N VAL A 101 3.83 7.50 -5.26
CA VAL A 101 4.85 8.42 -4.71
C VAL A 101 4.35 9.19 -3.48
N ASP A 102 3.04 9.29 -3.27
CA ASP A 102 2.44 9.96 -2.11
C ASP A 102 2.68 9.18 -0.79
N ILE A 103 3.01 7.88 -0.87
CA ILE A 103 3.30 7.03 0.31
C ILE A 103 4.46 7.61 1.12
N ALA A 104 5.57 7.92 0.47
CA ALA A 104 6.77 8.41 1.16
C ALA A 104 6.50 9.75 1.86
N THR A 105 5.89 10.69 1.16
CA THR A 105 5.55 12.01 1.69
C THR A 105 4.54 11.92 2.84
N THR A 106 3.54 11.04 2.71
CA THR A 106 2.55 10.80 3.78
C THR A 106 3.21 10.23 5.04
N ALA A 107 4.10 9.24 4.88
CA ALA A 107 4.84 8.66 5.99
C ALA A 107 5.73 9.68 6.70
N LEU A 108 6.52 10.46 5.94
CA LEU A 108 7.39 11.50 6.48
C LEU A 108 6.59 12.56 7.25
N THR A 109 5.48 13.02 6.69
CA THR A 109 4.60 14.00 7.34
C THR A 109 4.04 13.47 8.66
N HIS A 110 3.58 12.20 8.68
CA HIS A 110 3.10 11.57 9.91
C HIS A 110 4.18 11.48 10.99
N LEU A 111 5.43 11.25 10.61
CA LEU A 111 6.58 11.19 11.52
C LEU A 111 7.07 12.58 11.96
N GLY A 112 6.40 13.67 11.55
CA GLY A 112 6.81 15.04 11.86
C GLY A 112 8.04 15.52 11.11
N VAL A 113 8.43 14.82 10.04
CA VAL A 113 9.56 15.23 9.20
C VAL A 113 9.10 16.29 8.21
N THR A 114 9.73 17.46 8.26
CA THR A 114 9.50 18.52 7.28
C THR A 114 10.12 18.12 5.94
N VAL A 115 9.26 17.90 4.94
CA VAL A 115 9.72 17.63 3.56
C VAL A 115 10.25 18.94 2.95
N MET A 116 11.53 19.00 2.69
CA MET A 116 12.18 20.19 2.14
C MET A 116 12.01 20.25 0.62
N PRO A 117 11.77 21.45 0.05
CA PRO A 117 11.58 21.62 -1.41
C PRO A 117 12.76 21.13 -2.26
N ASP A 118 13.99 21.21 -1.73
CA ASP A 118 15.19 20.75 -2.40
C ASP A 118 15.29 19.22 -2.55
N TRP A 119 14.50 18.46 -1.80
CA TRP A 119 14.39 17.01 -2.00
C TRP A 119 13.65 16.62 -3.28
N LYS A 120 12.92 17.56 -3.88
CA LYS A 120 12.19 17.37 -5.16
C LYS A 120 11.32 16.11 -5.18
N LEU A 121 10.64 15.83 -4.08
CA LEU A 121 9.69 14.72 -4.01
C LEU A 121 8.45 15.08 -4.84
N ASP A 122 8.03 14.18 -5.73
CA ASP A 122 6.83 14.35 -6.56
C ASP A 122 5.53 14.12 -5.78
N GLY A 123 5.62 13.42 -4.66
CA GLY A 123 4.47 13.06 -3.82
C GLY A 123 4.03 14.16 -2.88
N LYS A 124 2.77 14.12 -2.47
CA LYS A 124 2.16 14.95 -1.42
C LYS A 124 1.65 14.08 -0.27
N ALA A 125 1.49 14.67 0.93
CA ALA A 125 0.83 13.97 2.03
C ALA A 125 -0.66 13.83 1.74
N VAL A 126 -1.22 12.61 1.91
CA VAL A 126 -2.61 12.29 1.62
C VAL A 126 -3.24 11.44 2.73
N GLY A 127 -4.55 11.58 2.93
CA GLY A 127 -5.31 10.75 3.86
C GLY A 127 -5.03 11.01 5.34
N LEU A 128 -4.32 12.06 5.71
CA LEU A 128 -4.10 12.49 7.10
C LEU A 128 -5.20 13.48 7.54
N LYS A 129 -5.49 13.49 8.88
CA LYS A 129 -6.39 14.48 9.53
C LYS A 129 -5.78 15.85 9.54
#